data_8d9f66b8c3219361ac9171ef9c0fd44d
#
_entry.id   8d9f66b8c3219361ac9171ef9c0fd44d
#
_cell.length_a   1.000
_cell.length_b   1.000
_cell.length_c   1.000
_cell.angle_alpha   90.00
_cell.angle_beta   90.00
_cell.angle_gamma   90.00
#
_symmetry.space_group_name_H-M   'P 1'
#
loop_
_entity.id
_entity.type
_entity.pdbx_description
1 polymer ?
#
loop_
_entity_poly.entity_id
_entity_poly.type
_entity_poly.pdbx_seq_one_letter_code
_entity_poly.pdbx_strand_id
1 'polypeptide(L)'
;EPNKLYINRWLYGDNFQKILNSWSTFTFNSARSIKNIDFIGTDLFVVIEEANGTSLEKIPFESDFKETNATFEYHLDHKVTEATSGVSIAYNSSTDVSTFTVPYRLRANMSVVGRYLGNGETSTFVDTQGQTKSLKPGQLLQTTNTSDGSTTTITASGDFRNSKFIIGEPYLMH
;
A
#
# COMPACT_ATOMS: atom_id res chain seq x y z
N GLU A 1 12.64 -18.03 10.14
CA GLU A 1 11.94 -16.99 10.91
C GLU A 1 10.46 -16.96 10.50
N PRO A 2 9.50 -16.93 11.46
CA PRO A 2 8.08 -17.12 11.14
C PRO A 2 7.46 -15.98 10.31
N ASN A 3 8.11 -14.84 10.25
CA ASN A 3 7.67 -13.65 9.52
C ASN A 3 8.47 -13.39 8.24
N LYS A 4 9.29 -14.36 7.79
CA LYS A 4 10.09 -14.18 6.56
C LYS A 4 9.74 -15.23 5.52
N LEU A 5 9.67 -14.78 4.28
CA LEU A 5 9.55 -15.61 3.11
C LEU A 5 10.83 -15.49 2.29
N TYR A 6 11.47 -16.64 2.05
CA TYR A 6 12.68 -16.72 1.23
C TYR A 6 12.31 -17.22 -0.15
N ILE A 7 12.64 -16.45 -1.18
CA ILE A 7 12.32 -16.76 -2.57
C ILE A 7 13.61 -16.99 -3.33
N ASN A 8 13.72 -18.18 -3.92
CA ASN A 8 14.79 -18.48 -4.84
C ASN A 8 14.30 -18.36 -6.28
N ARG A 9 14.98 -17.56 -7.08
CA ARG A 9 14.74 -17.45 -8.51
C ARG A 9 15.95 -17.98 -9.27
N TRP A 10 15.68 -18.77 -10.28
CA TRP A 10 16.71 -19.26 -11.19
C TRP A 10 16.26 -19.11 -12.64
N LEU A 11 17.23 -18.93 -13.51
CA LEU A 11 17.03 -18.88 -14.96
C LEU A 11 17.96 -19.93 -15.60
N TYR A 12 17.43 -20.69 -16.53
CA TYR A 12 18.20 -21.61 -17.36
C TYR A 12 18.44 -21.01 -18.74
N GLY A 13 19.65 -21.15 -19.27
CA GLY A 13 19.96 -20.85 -20.66
C GLY A 13 19.55 -21.99 -21.59
N ASP A 14 19.78 -21.81 -22.88
CA ASP A 14 19.38 -22.72 -23.95
C ASP A 14 19.94 -24.15 -23.82
N ASN A 15 21.03 -24.33 -23.10
CA ASN A 15 21.67 -25.61 -22.83
C ASN A 15 21.33 -26.20 -21.43
N PHE A 16 20.21 -25.78 -20.82
CA PHE A 16 19.85 -26.14 -19.46
C PHE A 16 20.90 -25.79 -18.38
N GLN A 17 21.83 -24.91 -18.71
CA GLN A 17 22.76 -24.38 -17.72
C GLN A 17 22.07 -23.31 -16.89
N LYS A 18 22.25 -23.42 -15.58
CA LYS A 18 21.72 -22.43 -14.63
C LYS A 18 22.54 -21.14 -14.73
N ILE A 19 21.98 -20.12 -15.40
CA ILE A 19 22.66 -18.84 -15.64
C ILE A 19 22.37 -17.79 -14.59
N LEU A 20 21.28 -17.93 -13.86
CA LEU A 20 20.93 -17.06 -12.74
C LEU A 20 20.45 -17.89 -11.56
N ASN A 21 20.91 -17.55 -10.37
CA ASN A 21 20.40 -18.07 -9.10
C ASN A 21 20.47 -16.94 -8.07
N SER A 22 19.32 -16.42 -7.70
CA SER A 22 19.24 -15.34 -6.72
C SER A 22 18.25 -15.69 -5.61
N TRP A 23 18.59 -15.26 -4.40
CA TRP A 23 17.69 -15.28 -3.25
C TRP A 23 17.21 -13.87 -2.95
N SER A 24 15.95 -13.75 -2.65
CA SER A 24 15.34 -12.55 -2.09
C SER A 24 14.54 -12.90 -0.85
N THR A 25 14.36 -11.93 0.03
CA THR A 25 13.64 -12.10 1.28
C THR A 25 12.54 -11.06 1.37
N PHE A 26 11.31 -11.52 1.59
CA PHE A 26 10.21 -10.68 2.03
C PHE A 26 10.10 -10.79 3.55
N THR A 27 10.17 -9.67 4.24
CA THR A 27 10.03 -9.62 5.69
C THR A 27 8.72 -8.93 6.04
N PHE A 28 7.80 -9.69 6.63
CA PHE A 28 6.59 -9.15 7.21
C PHE A 28 6.89 -8.54 8.58
N ASN A 29 5.97 -7.72 9.08
CA ASN A 29 6.06 -7.21 10.45
C ASN A 29 6.28 -8.38 11.44
N SER A 30 7.09 -8.18 12.48
CA SER A 30 7.45 -9.19 13.48
C SER A 30 6.26 -9.78 14.24
N ALA A 31 5.12 -9.09 14.27
CA ALA A 31 3.87 -9.58 14.85
C ALA A 31 3.11 -10.56 13.94
N ARG A 32 3.60 -10.80 12.71
CA ARG A 32 2.99 -11.68 11.71
C ARG A 32 3.72 -13.01 11.66
N SER A 33 2.97 -14.09 11.53
CA SER A 33 3.50 -15.45 11.38
C SER A 33 2.92 -16.09 10.13
N ILE A 34 3.79 -16.50 9.20
CA ILE A 34 3.41 -17.26 8.01
C ILE A 34 3.01 -18.68 8.44
N LYS A 35 1.80 -19.09 8.11
CA LYS A 35 1.25 -20.43 8.43
C LYS A 35 1.22 -21.35 7.23
N ASN A 36 0.96 -20.81 6.05
CA ASN A 36 0.93 -21.59 4.82
C ASN A 36 1.24 -20.70 3.62
N ILE A 37 1.73 -21.32 2.57
CA ILE A 37 1.99 -20.70 1.27
C ILE A 37 1.55 -21.63 0.15
N ASP A 38 1.03 -21.07 -0.92
CA ASP A 38 0.71 -21.81 -2.14
C ASP A 38 0.78 -20.90 -3.37
N PHE A 39 1.00 -21.49 -4.54
CA PHE A 39 0.98 -20.79 -5.81
C PHE A 39 -0.26 -21.14 -6.61
N ILE A 40 -0.93 -20.11 -7.14
CA ILE A 40 -2.00 -20.27 -8.12
C ILE A 40 -1.60 -19.45 -9.35
N GLY A 41 -1.14 -20.15 -10.39
CA GLY A 41 -0.52 -19.48 -11.55
C GLY A 41 0.79 -18.78 -11.15
N THR A 42 0.88 -17.49 -11.41
CA THR A 42 2.04 -16.64 -11.07
C THR A 42 1.90 -15.91 -9.75
N ASP A 43 0.77 -16.05 -9.09
CA ASP A 43 0.49 -15.41 -7.81
C ASP A 43 0.86 -16.32 -6.63
N LEU A 44 1.57 -15.79 -5.66
CA LEU A 44 1.80 -16.44 -4.39
C LEU A 44 0.71 -16.05 -3.38
N PHE A 45 0.06 -17.04 -2.82
CA PHE A 45 -0.88 -16.87 -1.71
C PHE A 45 -0.21 -17.25 -0.39
N VAL A 46 -0.32 -16.38 0.60
CA VAL A 46 0.31 -16.54 1.91
C VAL A 46 -0.77 -16.42 2.99
N VAL A 47 -0.89 -17.44 3.82
CA VAL A 47 -1.74 -17.39 5.02
C VAL A 47 -0.91 -16.83 6.17
N ILE A 48 -1.31 -15.70 6.70
CA ILE A 48 -0.62 -14.98 7.77
C ILE A 48 -1.51 -14.93 9.01
N GLU A 49 -0.95 -15.36 10.14
CA GLU A 49 -1.57 -15.22 11.45
C GLU A 49 -1.01 -14.00 12.19
N GLU A 50 -1.88 -13.26 12.81
CA GLU A 50 -1.60 -12.13 13.69
C GLU A 50 -2.36 -12.28 15.00
N ALA A 51 -2.05 -11.47 16.01
CA ALA A 51 -2.68 -11.53 17.34
C ALA A 51 -4.24 -11.47 17.30
N ASN A 52 -4.80 -10.87 16.25
CA ASN A 52 -6.24 -10.63 16.14
C ASN A 52 -6.90 -11.37 14.97
N GLY A 53 -6.25 -12.38 14.42
CA GLY A 53 -6.84 -13.20 13.35
C GLY A 53 -5.87 -13.64 12.27
N THR A 54 -6.43 -14.27 11.25
CA THR A 54 -5.70 -14.80 10.11
C THR A 54 -6.14 -14.09 8.85
N SER A 55 -5.20 -13.77 7.97
CA SER A 55 -5.45 -13.21 6.64
C SER A 55 -4.89 -14.11 5.55
N LEU A 56 -5.51 -14.04 4.37
CA LEU A 56 -4.97 -14.58 3.13
C LEU A 56 -4.46 -13.41 2.30
N GLU A 57 -3.17 -13.39 2.06
CA GLU A 57 -2.50 -12.34 1.30
C GLU A 57 -2.12 -12.88 -0.08
N LYS A 58 -2.28 -12.04 -1.10
CA LYS A 58 -1.87 -12.35 -2.47
C LYS A 58 -0.65 -11.50 -2.83
N ILE A 59 0.42 -12.13 -3.26
CA ILE A 59 1.65 -11.47 -3.73
C ILE A 59 1.80 -11.79 -5.22
N PRO A 60 1.53 -10.84 -6.12
CA PRO A 60 1.75 -11.03 -7.54
C PRO A 60 3.25 -10.96 -7.85
N PHE A 61 3.76 -11.92 -8.66
CA PHE A 61 5.15 -11.94 -9.13
C PHE A 61 5.32 -11.40 -10.55
N GLU A 62 4.25 -11.02 -11.20
CA GLU A 62 4.33 -10.42 -12.53
C GLU A 62 4.76 -8.95 -12.45
N SER A 63 5.66 -8.56 -13.36
CA SER A 63 6.30 -7.25 -13.40
C SER A 63 5.39 -6.09 -13.83
N ASP A 64 4.14 -6.37 -14.22
CA ASP A 64 3.27 -5.39 -14.86
C ASP A 64 2.15 -4.86 -13.93
N PHE A 65 2.31 -4.99 -12.61
CA PHE A 65 1.30 -4.51 -11.67
C PHE A 65 1.39 -2.99 -11.48
N LYS A 66 1.10 -2.26 -12.56
CA LYS A 66 0.99 -0.79 -12.52
C LYS A 66 -0.45 -0.37 -12.32
N GLU A 67 -0.64 0.73 -11.60
CA GLU A 67 -1.92 1.42 -11.61
C GLU A 67 -2.28 1.78 -13.06
N THR A 68 -3.57 1.69 -13.41
CA THR A 68 -4.06 2.02 -14.75
C THR A 68 -3.54 3.39 -15.20
N ASN A 69 -2.86 3.40 -16.34
CA ASN A 69 -2.21 4.59 -16.93
C ASN A 69 -1.00 5.16 -16.16
N ALA A 70 -0.53 4.54 -15.08
CA ALA A 70 0.70 4.97 -14.42
C ALA A 70 1.94 4.46 -15.16
N THR A 71 2.97 5.31 -15.23
CA THR A 71 4.27 4.97 -15.79
C THR A 71 5.25 4.43 -14.73
N PHE A 72 4.82 4.37 -13.48
CA PHE A 72 5.59 3.92 -12.32
C PHE A 72 4.70 3.12 -11.36
N GLU A 73 5.31 2.38 -10.46
CA GLU A 73 4.62 1.61 -9.43
C GLU A 73 4.60 2.36 -8.09
N TYR A 74 3.49 2.20 -7.35
CA TYR A 74 3.43 2.60 -5.95
C TYR A 74 3.80 1.40 -5.09
N HIS A 75 4.93 1.47 -4.40
CA HIS A 75 5.42 0.42 -3.51
C HIS A 75 4.69 0.47 -2.16
N LEU A 76 3.42 0.09 -2.19
CA LEU A 76 2.52 0.03 -1.04
C LEU A 76 1.78 -1.30 -1.06
N ASP A 77 1.65 -1.94 0.10
CA ASP A 77 0.79 -3.10 0.30
C ASP A 77 -0.63 -2.68 0.70
N HIS A 78 -1.61 -3.57 0.51
CA HIS A 78 -3.03 -3.33 0.85
C HIS A 78 -3.57 -2.00 0.34
N LYS A 79 -3.22 -1.67 -0.90
CA LYS A 79 -3.58 -0.38 -1.52
C LYS A 79 -5.09 -0.20 -1.65
N VAL A 80 -5.54 0.97 -1.25
CA VAL A 80 -6.90 1.48 -1.49
C VAL A 80 -6.84 2.90 -2.02
N THR A 81 -7.89 3.31 -2.72
CA THR A 81 -8.03 4.65 -3.27
C THR A 81 -9.29 5.31 -2.69
N GLU A 82 -9.49 6.58 -2.99
CA GLU A 82 -10.72 7.31 -2.64
C GLU A 82 -11.99 6.69 -3.24
N ALA A 83 -11.85 5.88 -4.30
CA ALA A 83 -12.96 5.18 -4.96
C ALA A 83 -13.25 3.79 -4.37
N THR A 84 -12.38 3.31 -3.47
CA THR A 84 -12.57 1.99 -2.84
C THR A 84 -13.73 2.03 -1.86
N SER A 85 -14.62 1.04 -1.94
CA SER A 85 -15.76 0.92 -1.03
C SER A 85 -15.31 0.88 0.43
N GLY A 86 -15.96 1.68 1.28
CA GLY A 86 -15.63 1.80 2.70
C GLY A 86 -14.49 2.78 3.02
N VAL A 87 -13.80 3.32 2.02
CA VAL A 87 -12.89 4.46 2.22
C VAL A 87 -13.70 5.75 2.29
N SER A 88 -13.42 6.59 3.26
CA SER A 88 -14.06 7.89 3.40
C SER A 88 -13.08 8.95 3.86
N ILE A 89 -13.40 10.22 3.55
CA ILE A 89 -12.68 11.40 4.02
C ILE A 89 -13.67 12.31 4.73
N ALA A 90 -13.33 12.73 5.94
CA ALA A 90 -13.99 13.79 6.67
C ALA A 90 -13.01 14.94 6.89
N TYR A 91 -13.48 16.18 6.83
CA TYR A 91 -12.70 17.36 7.12
C TYR A 91 -13.32 18.15 8.28
N ASN A 92 -12.49 18.49 9.25
CA ASN A 92 -12.88 19.34 10.38
C ASN A 92 -12.27 20.74 10.20
N SER A 93 -13.11 21.72 9.85
CA SER A 93 -12.69 23.10 9.61
C SER A 93 -12.23 23.84 10.87
N SER A 94 -12.59 23.37 12.07
CA SER A 94 -12.16 24.00 13.33
C SER A 94 -10.71 23.64 13.70
N THR A 95 -10.24 22.48 13.26
CA THR A 95 -8.89 21.99 13.52
C THR A 95 -8.02 21.96 12.27
N ASP A 96 -8.64 22.23 11.11
CA ASP A 96 -8.02 22.17 9.77
C ASP A 96 -7.35 20.82 9.49
N VAL A 97 -8.07 19.74 9.81
CA VAL A 97 -7.59 18.36 9.68
C VAL A 97 -8.57 17.53 8.87
N SER A 98 -8.05 16.81 7.89
CA SER A 98 -8.76 15.73 7.21
C SER A 98 -8.48 14.40 7.89
N THR A 99 -9.53 13.60 8.03
CA THR A 99 -9.48 12.22 8.52
C THR A 99 -9.86 11.28 7.39
N PHE A 100 -8.94 10.44 6.99
CA PHE A 100 -9.16 9.33 6.06
C PHE A 100 -9.52 8.09 6.89
N THR A 101 -10.57 7.40 6.53
CA THR A 101 -10.94 6.13 7.15
C THR A 101 -10.81 5.02 6.12
N VAL A 102 -10.14 3.94 6.47
CA VAL A 102 -10.04 2.72 5.66
C VAL A 102 -10.75 1.56 6.36
N PRO A 103 -11.45 0.67 5.60
CA PRO A 103 -12.34 -0.33 6.16
C PRO A 103 -11.61 -1.59 6.63
N TYR A 104 -10.36 -1.46 7.07
CA TYR A 104 -9.58 -2.56 7.62
C TYR A 104 -8.62 -2.09 8.70
N ARG A 105 -8.20 -3.03 9.51
CA ARG A 105 -7.31 -2.78 10.65
C ARG A 105 -5.91 -2.41 10.19
N LEU A 106 -5.33 -1.42 10.88
CA LEU A 106 -3.92 -1.08 10.72
C LEU A 106 -3.03 -2.24 11.18
N ARG A 107 -2.10 -2.62 10.33
CA ARG A 107 -1.08 -3.64 10.61
C ARG A 107 0.31 -3.02 10.73
N ALA A 108 0.52 -1.91 10.03
CA ALA A 108 1.71 -1.07 10.07
C ALA A 108 1.29 0.38 9.86
N ASN A 109 2.20 1.32 9.98
CA ASN A 109 1.91 2.71 9.64
C ASN A 109 1.58 2.80 8.16
N MET A 110 0.41 3.35 7.83
CA MET A 110 -0.03 3.56 6.46
C MET A 110 0.48 4.89 5.92
N SER A 111 0.76 4.90 4.64
CA SER A 111 1.12 6.09 3.90
C SER A 111 -0.03 6.52 2.99
N VAL A 112 -0.24 7.83 2.89
CA VAL A 112 -1.14 8.45 1.92
C VAL A 112 -0.28 9.15 0.89
N VAL A 113 -0.46 8.79 -0.38
CA VAL A 113 0.30 9.36 -1.49
C VAL A 113 -0.63 9.88 -2.58
N GLY A 114 -0.23 10.95 -3.24
CA GLY A 114 -0.96 11.46 -4.40
C GLY A 114 -1.02 10.43 -5.53
N ARG A 115 -2.22 10.21 -6.10
CA ARG A 115 -2.46 9.27 -7.18
C ARG A 115 -2.20 9.92 -8.54
N TYR A 116 -1.63 9.14 -9.47
CA TYR A 116 -1.55 9.51 -10.88
C TYR A 116 -2.92 9.32 -11.54
N LEU A 117 -3.42 10.35 -12.22
CA LEU A 117 -4.75 10.36 -12.83
C LEU A 117 -4.73 10.13 -14.34
N GLY A 118 -3.56 10.18 -14.98
CA GLY A 118 -3.45 10.18 -16.44
C GLY A 118 -3.92 11.53 -17.05
N ASN A 119 -3.80 11.64 -18.36
CA ASN A 119 -4.37 12.75 -19.18
C ASN A 119 -4.16 14.19 -18.66
N GLY A 120 -3.14 14.42 -17.83
CA GLY A 120 -2.84 15.75 -17.29
C GLY A 120 -3.77 16.23 -16.18
N GLU A 121 -4.68 15.39 -15.67
CA GLU A 121 -5.49 15.73 -14.51
C GLU A 121 -4.61 15.96 -13.28
N THR A 122 -4.96 16.96 -12.48
CA THR A 122 -4.24 17.32 -11.27
C THR A 122 -5.13 17.11 -10.06
N SER A 123 -4.66 16.32 -9.10
CA SER A 123 -5.27 16.24 -7.78
C SER A 123 -4.91 17.49 -6.97
N THR A 124 -5.86 18.03 -6.23
CA THR A 124 -5.65 19.22 -5.41
C THR A 124 -6.17 19.05 -3.99
N PHE A 125 -5.61 19.80 -3.07
CA PHE A 125 -6.08 19.96 -1.69
C PHE A 125 -5.98 21.42 -1.26
N VAL A 126 -6.62 21.79 -0.17
CA VAL A 126 -6.48 23.11 0.43
C VAL A 126 -5.59 22.99 1.67
N ASP A 127 -4.52 23.76 1.71
CA ASP A 127 -3.59 23.75 2.84
C ASP A 127 -4.15 24.55 4.05
N THR A 128 -3.43 24.52 5.16
CA THR A 128 -3.81 25.19 6.41
C THR A 128 -3.83 26.74 6.32
N GLN A 129 -3.32 27.30 5.23
CA GLN A 129 -3.42 28.73 4.93
C GLN A 129 -4.57 29.07 3.97
N GLY A 130 -5.42 28.09 3.65
CA GLY A 130 -6.53 28.23 2.70
C GLY A 130 -6.09 28.31 1.22
N GLN A 131 -4.84 27.91 0.91
CA GLN A 131 -4.32 27.92 -0.45
C GLN A 131 -4.56 26.57 -1.13
N THR A 132 -5.10 26.61 -2.35
CA THR A 132 -5.19 25.40 -3.18
C THR A 132 -3.81 24.98 -3.66
N LYS A 133 -3.41 23.77 -3.33
CA LYS A 133 -2.14 23.15 -3.71
C LYS A 133 -2.39 21.93 -4.58
N SER A 134 -1.43 21.63 -5.44
CA SER A 134 -1.42 20.39 -6.23
C SER A 134 -0.87 19.25 -5.37
N LEU A 135 -1.61 18.15 -5.31
CA LEU A 135 -1.13 16.87 -4.77
C LEU A 135 -0.52 16.09 -5.92
N LYS A 136 0.80 16.09 -6.00
CA LYS A 136 1.55 15.45 -7.09
C LYS A 136 1.51 13.91 -6.97
N PRO A 137 1.50 13.17 -8.09
CA PRO A 137 1.66 11.73 -8.08
C PRO A 137 2.90 11.30 -7.30
N GLY A 138 2.75 10.33 -6.38
CA GLY A 138 3.83 9.87 -5.52
C GLY A 138 4.20 10.82 -4.36
N GLN A 139 3.59 11.99 -4.26
CA GLN A 139 3.81 12.88 -3.13
C GLN A 139 3.26 12.27 -1.86
N LEU A 140 4.14 12.02 -0.89
CA LEU A 140 3.78 11.51 0.43
C LEU A 140 3.19 12.63 1.29
N LEU A 141 2.07 12.36 1.96
CA LEU A 141 1.50 13.24 2.97
C LEU A 141 2.11 12.95 4.34
N GLN A 142 2.27 13.98 5.14
CA GLN A 142 2.58 13.86 6.57
C GLN A 142 1.30 13.43 7.30
N THR A 143 1.31 12.25 7.90
CA THR A 143 0.11 11.66 8.50
C THR A 143 0.36 11.10 9.88
N THR A 144 -0.71 11.02 10.68
CA THR A 144 -0.77 10.27 11.92
C THR A 144 -1.80 9.16 11.79
N ASN A 145 -1.44 7.96 12.22
CA ASN A 145 -2.28 6.77 12.09
C ASN A 145 -2.80 6.30 13.45
N THR A 146 -4.07 5.92 13.50
CA THR A 146 -4.69 5.26 14.63
C THR A 146 -5.61 4.14 14.16
N SER A 147 -5.82 3.11 14.98
CA SER A 147 -6.72 1.99 14.67
C SER A 147 -7.55 1.62 15.89
N ASP A 148 -8.82 1.30 15.66
CA ASP A 148 -9.74 0.77 16.69
C ASP A 148 -9.81 -0.76 16.71
N GLY A 149 -8.99 -1.42 15.90
CA GLY A 149 -8.95 -2.88 15.74
C GLY A 149 -9.81 -3.42 14.58
N SER A 150 -10.72 -2.63 14.02
CA SER A 150 -11.54 -3.01 12.85
C SER A 150 -11.33 -2.07 11.66
N THR A 151 -11.17 -0.79 11.96
CA THR A 151 -10.91 0.26 10.95
C THR A 151 -9.63 1.01 11.30
N THR A 152 -9.05 1.68 10.32
CA THR A 152 -7.91 2.57 10.51
C THR A 152 -8.29 3.98 10.12
N THR A 153 -7.93 4.94 10.97
CA THR A 153 -8.04 6.36 10.68
C THR A 153 -6.64 6.97 10.51
N ILE A 154 -6.51 7.82 9.51
CA ILE A 154 -5.27 8.49 9.16
C ILE A 154 -5.58 9.97 9.08
N THR A 155 -4.84 10.81 9.78
CA THR A 155 -5.07 12.25 9.80
C THR A 155 -3.96 13.01 9.08
N ALA A 156 -4.34 14.05 8.35
CA ALA A 156 -3.43 15.00 7.72
C ALA A 156 -3.97 16.42 7.83
N SER A 157 -3.09 17.40 7.99
CA SER A 157 -3.47 18.81 8.03
C SER A 157 -3.86 19.33 6.65
N GLY A 158 -4.98 20.05 6.56
CA GLY A 158 -5.57 20.57 5.34
C GLY A 158 -6.83 19.84 4.89
N ASP A 159 -7.51 20.37 3.87
CA ASP A 159 -8.72 19.81 3.29
C ASP A 159 -8.42 18.95 2.06
N PHE A 160 -8.52 17.64 2.22
CA PHE A 160 -8.25 16.63 1.18
C PHE A 160 -9.52 16.00 0.58
N ARG A 161 -10.71 16.53 0.85
CA ARG A 161 -11.98 15.94 0.38
C ARG A 161 -12.08 15.78 -1.14
N ASN A 162 -11.43 16.67 -1.90
CA ASN A 162 -11.40 16.63 -3.36
C ASN A 162 -10.12 16.03 -3.94
N SER A 163 -9.27 15.49 -3.08
CA SER A 163 -8.00 14.92 -3.52
C SER A 163 -8.14 13.49 -4.04
N LYS A 164 -7.24 13.12 -4.92
CA LYS A 164 -7.06 11.77 -5.43
C LYS A 164 -5.79 11.18 -4.84
N PHE A 165 -5.92 10.04 -4.17
CA PHE A 165 -4.84 9.46 -3.39
C PHE A 165 -4.86 7.93 -3.43
N ILE A 166 -3.74 7.35 -3.02
CA ILE A 166 -3.60 5.94 -2.68
C ILE A 166 -3.18 5.88 -1.22
N ILE A 167 -3.82 5.00 -0.46
CA ILE A 167 -3.43 4.65 0.91
C ILE A 167 -2.94 3.22 0.91
N GLY A 168 -1.84 2.95 1.59
CA GLY A 168 -1.32 1.58 1.75
C GLY A 168 -0.19 1.52 2.77
N GLU A 169 0.21 0.29 3.08
CA GLU A 169 1.32 0.01 3.97
C GLU A 169 2.64 0.09 3.19
N PRO A 170 3.60 0.97 3.54
CA PRO A 170 4.89 0.99 2.90
C PRO A 170 5.68 -0.27 3.27
N TYR A 171 6.38 -0.84 2.30
CA TYR A 171 7.31 -1.95 2.53
C TYR A 171 8.71 -1.63 2.00
N LEU A 172 9.70 -2.24 2.62
CA LEU A 172 11.08 -2.14 2.19
C LEU A 172 11.48 -3.47 1.52
N MET A 173 11.96 -3.38 0.29
CA MET A 173 12.68 -4.48 -0.35
C MET A 173 14.15 -4.39 0.03
N HIS A 174 14.68 -5.48 0.53
CA HIS A 174 16.10 -5.65 0.89
C HIS A 174 16.79 -6.65 -0.04
#